data_c05b19cf58df1a9de26bdbd5494d313b
#
_entry.id   c05b19cf58df1a9de26bdbd5494d313b
#
_cell.length_a   1.000
_cell.length_b   1.000
_cell.length_c   1.000
_cell.angle_alpha   90.00
_cell.angle_beta   90.00
_cell.angle_gamma   90.00
#
_symmetry.space_group_name_H-M   'P 1'
#
loop_
_entity.id
_entity.type
_entity.pdbx_description
1 polymer ?
#
loop_
_entity_poly.entity_id
_entity_poly.type
_entity_poly.pdbx_seq_one_letter_code
_entity_poly.pdbx_strand_id
1 'polypeptide(L)'
;MNLAELRINYQKGELLESSVDKNPFEQFKKWFSEAKDSQVPEPNAMHVSTIGENGMPNGRVVLLKNVDKGFSFYTNYRSNKAEALNKHPQACITFFWAELERQIRIEGITQKVDSATAEIYFKNRPRASQLGAWVSEQSARIESRYILELTFKELEAKYEGQEIPKPPHWGGFELIPSYFEFWQGRTSRLHDRVIYDLTDGGIWKIGRLAP
;
A
#
# COMPACT_ATOMS: atom_id res chain seq x y z
N MET A 1 -27.03 -13.22 -10.33
CA MET A 1 -25.76 -13.97 -10.38
C MET A 1 -25.62 -14.67 -9.03
N ASN A 2 -25.47 -15.99 -9.00
CA ASN A 2 -25.23 -16.76 -7.77
C ASN A 2 -23.72 -17.08 -7.67
N LEU A 3 -23.04 -16.61 -6.62
CA LEU A 3 -21.61 -16.81 -6.38
C LEU A 3 -21.34 -17.79 -5.21
N ALA A 4 -22.40 -18.42 -4.66
CA ALA A 4 -22.29 -19.25 -3.46
C ALA A 4 -21.42 -20.50 -3.65
N GLU A 5 -21.26 -20.96 -4.90
CA GLU A 5 -20.48 -22.15 -5.24
C GLU A 5 -18.99 -21.85 -5.51
N LEU A 6 -18.61 -20.55 -5.61
CA LEU A 6 -17.22 -20.15 -5.80
C LEU A 6 -16.45 -20.29 -4.48
N ARG A 7 -16.03 -21.51 -4.17
CA ARG A 7 -15.29 -21.84 -2.94
C ARG A 7 -13.99 -22.53 -3.29
N ILE A 8 -12.90 -22.03 -2.73
CA ILE A 8 -11.58 -22.67 -2.77
C ILE A 8 -11.26 -23.19 -1.38
N ASN A 9 -10.76 -24.41 -1.30
CA ASN A 9 -10.31 -24.99 -0.06
C ASN A 9 -8.82 -24.72 0.13
N TYR A 10 -8.47 -23.94 1.13
CA TYR A 10 -7.11 -23.50 1.41
C TYR A 10 -6.28 -24.59 2.09
N GLN A 11 -5.06 -24.86 1.59
CA GLN A 11 -4.22 -25.98 2.06
C GLN A 11 -2.70 -25.69 2.02
N LYS A 12 -2.30 -24.48 1.59
CA LYS A 12 -0.89 -24.22 1.23
C LYS A 12 0.06 -23.98 2.40
N GLY A 13 -0.43 -23.73 3.60
CA GLY A 13 0.45 -23.43 4.71
C GLY A 13 -0.23 -23.43 6.07
N GLU A 14 0.58 -23.18 7.08
CA GLU A 14 0.16 -22.94 8.46
C GLU A 14 0.94 -21.77 9.04
N LEU A 15 0.41 -21.16 10.08
CA LEU A 15 1.04 -20.04 10.78
C LEU A 15 0.88 -20.25 12.29
N LEU A 16 2.01 -20.55 12.93
CA LEU A 16 2.07 -20.77 14.37
C LEU A 16 2.86 -19.64 15.04
N GLU A 17 2.50 -19.25 16.25
CA GLU A 17 3.21 -18.24 17.04
C GLU A 17 4.68 -18.59 17.29
N SER A 18 5.00 -19.90 17.32
CA SER A 18 6.36 -20.40 17.46
C SER A 18 7.20 -20.29 16.19
N SER A 19 6.56 -20.09 15.02
CA SER A 19 7.22 -20.05 13.70
C SER A 19 7.35 -18.64 13.11
N VAL A 20 6.72 -17.65 13.75
CA VAL A 20 6.79 -16.25 13.30
C VAL A 20 7.99 -15.54 13.94
N ASP A 21 8.49 -14.51 13.26
CA ASP A 21 9.53 -13.64 13.82
C ASP A 21 8.96 -12.80 14.97
N LYS A 22 9.79 -12.46 15.94
CA LYS A 22 9.39 -11.56 17.05
C LYS A 22 9.16 -10.12 16.59
N ASN A 23 9.80 -9.73 15.48
CA ASN A 23 9.64 -8.42 14.86
C ASN A 23 8.69 -8.55 13.65
N PRO A 24 7.52 -7.87 13.65
CA PRO A 24 6.55 -7.95 12.54
C PRO A 24 7.10 -7.43 11.21
N PHE A 25 8.09 -6.53 11.22
CA PHE A 25 8.75 -6.08 10.00
C PHE A 25 9.59 -7.20 9.37
N GLU A 26 10.31 -7.98 10.18
CA GLU A 26 11.07 -9.11 9.68
C GLU A 26 10.13 -10.24 9.21
N GLN A 27 9.02 -10.46 9.91
CA GLN A 27 7.97 -11.37 9.45
C GLN A 27 7.37 -10.92 8.12
N PHE A 28 7.12 -9.62 7.93
CA PHE A 28 6.68 -9.06 6.66
C PHE A 28 7.70 -9.29 5.55
N LYS A 29 8.97 -8.96 5.79
CA LYS A 29 10.05 -9.14 4.80
C LYS A 29 10.21 -10.60 4.38
N LYS A 30 10.11 -11.53 5.33
CA LYS A 30 10.11 -12.96 5.05
C LYS A 30 8.98 -13.35 4.10
N TRP A 31 7.75 -12.99 4.43
CA TRP A 31 6.59 -13.32 3.61
C TRP A 31 6.61 -12.61 2.24
N PHE A 32 7.12 -11.38 2.20
CA PHE A 32 7.28 -10.64 0.95
C PHE A 32 8.33 -11.28 0.03
N SER A 33 9.45 -11.80 0.58
CA SER A 33 10.42 -12.56 -0.19
C SER A 33 9.80 -13.83 -0.74
N GLU A 34 9.09 -14.61 0.08
CA GLU A 34 8.38 -15.81 -0.35
C GLU A 34 7.35 -15.51 -1.46
N ALA A 35 6.66 -14.36 -1.40
CA ALA A 35 5.74 -13.94 -2.46
C ALA A 35 6.47 -13.63 -3.77
N LYS A 36 7.63 -12.98 -3.71
CA LYS A 36 8.49 -12.75 -4.89
C LYS A 36 8.99 -14.06 -5.50
N ASP A 37 9.51 -14.95 -4.66
CA ASP A 37 10.08 -16.24 -5.08
C ASP A 37 8.99 -17.15 -5.69
N SER A 38 7.76 -17.02 -5.21
CA SER A 38 6.58 -17.70 -5.75
C SER A 38 5.96 -16.98 -6.96
N GLN A 39 6.62 -15.94 -7.49
CA GLN A 39 6.19 -15.18 -8.66
C GLN A 39 4.75 -14.62 -8.54
N VAL A 40 4.35 -14.21 -7.34
CA VAL A 40 3.07 -13.52 -7.15
C VAL A 40 3.06 -12.25 -8.00
N PRO A 41 2.05 -12.00 -8.84
CA PRO A 41 1.95 -10.78 -9.64
C PRO A 41 1.90 -9.54 -8.76
N GLU A 42 2.77 -8.56 -9.03
CA GLU A 42 2.84 -7.29 -8.29
C GLU A 42 2.76 -7.47 -6.76
N PRO A 43 3.67 -8.24 -6.11
CA PRO A 43 3.56 -8.56 -4.68
C PRO A 43 3.59 -7.31 -3.78
N ASN A 44 4.05 -6.18 -4.32
CA ASN A 44 4.05 -4.87 -3.67
C ASN A 44 2.76 -4.06 -3.88
N ALA A 45 1.78 -4.57 -4.63
CA ALA A 45 0.46 -3.96 -4.70
C ALA A 45 -0.25 -4.12 -3.36
N MET A 46 -0.76 -3.02 -2.81
CA MET A 46 -1.45 -3.03 -1.52
C MET A 46 -2.72 -2.17 -1.59
N HIS A 47 -3.76 -2.62 -0.93
CA HIS A 47 -4.97 -1.84 -0.75
C HIS A 47 -4.79 -0.88 0.44
N VAL A 48 -4.96 0.42 0.21
CA VAL A 48 -4.94 1.43 1.27
C VAL A 48 -6.36 1.88 1.57
N SER A 49 -6.78 1.67 2.81
CA SER A 49 -8.05 2.15 3.37
C SER A 49 -7.83 3.46 4.12
N THR A 50 -8.68 4.45 3.84
CA THR A 50 -8.67 5.78 4.48
C THR A 50 -10.08 6.16 4.89
N ILE A 51 -10.22 7.08 5.83
CA ILE A 51 -11.50 7.64 6.26
C ILE A 51 -11.78 8.88 5.44
N GLY A 52 -12.83 8.83 4.61
CA GLY A 52 -13.25 9.96 3.80
C GLY A 52 -13.82 11.10 4.66
N GLU A 53 -13.98 12.28 4.05
CA GLU A 53 -14.48 13.47 4.74
C GLU A 53 -15.87 13.27 5.37
N ASN A 54 -16.70 12.47 4.73
CA ASN A 54 -18.04 12.07 5.19
C ASN A 54 -18.03 10.91 6.20
N GLY A 55 -16.86 10.51 6.72
CA GLY A 55 -16.70 9.36 7.61
C GLY A 55 -16.75 7.98 6.91
N MET A 56 -17.01 7.94 5.61
CA MET A 56 -17.07 6.68 4.86
C MET A 56 -15.67 6.12 4.59
N PRO A 57 -15.45 4.81 4.80
CA PRO A 57 -14.20 4.18 4.41
C PRO A 57 -14.03 4.23 2.88
N ASN A 58 -12.85 4.60 2.44
CA ASN A 58 -12.48 4.61 1.04
C ASN A 58 -11.22 3.76 0.82
N GLY A 59 -11.21 2.97 -0.25
CA GLY A 59 -10.10 2.09 -0.56
C GLY A 59 -9.61 2.21 -2.00
N ARG A 60 -8.33 1.97 -2.23
CA ARG A 60 -7.69 1.88 -3.54
C ARG A 60 -6.40 1.10 -3.46
N VAL A 61 -5.97 0.58 -4.60
CA VAL A 61 -4.65 -0.06 -4.70
C VAL A 61 -3.59 1.01 -4.97
N VAL A 62 -2.47 0.90 -4.27
CA VAL A 62 -1.23 1.64 -4.50
C VAL A 62 -0.04 0.67 -4.41
N LEU A 63 1.14 1.11 -4.85
CA LEU A 63 2.34 0.26 -4.78
C LEU A 63 3.19 0.65 -3.57
N LEU A 64 3.52 -0.33 -2.74
CA LEU A 64 4.55 -0.21 -1.71
C LEU A 64 5.89 0.11 -2.37
N LYS A 65 6.63 1.09 -1.84
CA LYS A 65 7.90 1.56 -2.39
C LYS A 65 9.07 1.43 -1.44
N ASN A 66 8.83 1.46 -0.15
CA ASN A 66 9.86 1.26 0.87
C ASN A 66 9.26 0.68 2.15
N VAL A 67 10.06 -0.11 2.85
CA VAL A 67 9.80 -0.61 4.20
C VAL A 67 11.05 -0.38 5.03
N ASP A 68 10.94 0.52 6.00
CA ASP A 68 11.96 0.80 7.00
C ASP A 68 11.29 0.81 8.39
N LYS A 69 11.10 1.96 9.00
CA LYS A 69 10.28 2.14 10.21
C LYS A 69 8.78 2.22 9.93
N GLY A 70 8.42 2.29 8.65
CA GLY A 70 7.04 2.35 8.15
C GLY A 70 6.94 1.84 6.72
N PHE A 71 5.75 1.95 6.16
CA PHE A 71 5.39 1.47 4.82
C PHE A 71 5.08 2.66 3.92
N SER A 72 5.96 2.93 2.95
CA SER A 72 5.89 4.14 2.12
C SER A 72 5.26 3.90 0.77
N PHE A 73 4.39 4.81 0.34
CA PHE A 73 3.86 4.90 -1.01
C PHE A 73 3.80 6.36 -1.48
N TYR A 74 3.73 6.57 -2.80
CA TYR A 74 3.75 7.91 -3.38
C TYR A 74 2.46 8.21 -4.12
N THR A 75 2.02 9.47 -4.05
CA THR A 75 0.74 9.92 -4.61
C THR A 75 0.74 11.43 -4.89
N ASN A 76 -0.35 11.91 -5.51
CA ASN A 76 -0.65 13.33 -5.57
C ASN A 76 -1.32 13.76 -4.25
N TYR A 77 -0.77 14.81 -3.61
CA TYR A 77 -1.27 15.36 -2.34
C TYR A 77 -2.65 16.04 -2.43
N ARG A 78 -3.14 16.31 -3.66
CA ARG A 78 -4.48 16.84 -3.93
C ARG A 78 -5.50 15.74 -4.24
N SER A 79 -5.11 14.46 -4.19
CA SER A 79 -6.04 13.35 -4.42
C SER A 79 -6.93 13.12 -3.20
N ASN A 80 -8.14 12.57 -3.42
CA ASN A 80 -9.08 12.25 -2.33
C ASN A 80 -8.46 11.43 -1.19
N LYS A 81 -7.52 10.49 -1.52
CA LYS A 81 -6.82 9.73 -0.47
C LYS A 81 -5.88 10.60 0.37
N ALA A 82 -5.19 11.54 -0.27
CA ALA A 82 -4.25 12.40 0.42
C ALA A 82 -4.98 13.44 1.28
N GLU A 83 -6.10 13.97 0.81
CA GLU A 83 -6.98 14.84 1.59
C GLU A 83 -7.54 14.10 2.81
N ALA A 84 -8.00 12.86 2.60
CA ALA A 84 -8.46 11.99 3.68
C ALA A 84 -7.36 11.77 4.74
N LEU A 85 -6.13 11.43 4.33
CA LEU A 85 -5.00 11.20 5.23
C LEU A 85 -4.51 12.49 5.93
N ASN A 86 -4.62 13.64 5.30
CA ASN A 86 -4.30 14.93 5.95
C ASN A 86 -5.31 15.25 7.07
N LYS A 87 -6.58 14.85 6.92
CA LYS A 87 -7.65 15.09 7.91
C LYS A 87 -7.71 14.00 8.97
N HIS A 88 -7.57 12.73 8.55
CA HIS A 88 -7.61 11.54 9.37
C HIS A 88 -6.39 10.68 9.04
N PRO A 89 -5.29 10.82 9.80
CA PRO A 89 -4.04 10.15 9.47
C PRO A 89 -4.06 8.63 9.72
N GLN A 90 -5.13 8.11 10.35
CA GLN A 90 -5.32 6.68 10.53
C GLN A 90 -5.55 5.99 9.19
N ALA A 91 -4.83 4.91 8.96
CA ALA A 91 -4.97 4.11 7.76
C ALA A 91 -4.76 2.62 8.03
N CYS A 92 -5.29 1.83 7.14
CA CYS A 92 -5.00 0.40 7.07
C CYS A 92 -4.47 0.08 5.68
N ILE A 93 -3.39 -0.67 5.59
CA ILE A 93 -2.91 -1.26 4.35
C ILE A 93 -3.09 -2.77 4.39
N THR A 94 -3.48 -3.35 3.25
CA THR A 94 -3.73 -4.79 3.14
C THR A 94 -3.04 -5.32 1.89
N PHE A 95 -2.28 -6.40 2.05
CA PHE A 95 -1.76 -7.23 0.98
C PHE A 95 -2.60 -8.51 0.92
N PHE A 96 -2.90 -8.98 -0.29
CA PHE A 96 -3.53 -10.28 -0.49
C PHE A 96 -2.81 -11.02 -1.62
N TRP A 97 -2.18 -12.12 -1.26
CA TRP A 97 -1.46 -13.02 -2.16
C TRP A 97 -2.23 -14.32 -2.29
N ALA A 98 -3.13 -14.35 -3.26
CA ALA A 98 -4.04 -15.47 -3.50
C ALA A 98 -3.27 -16.77 -3.79
N GLU A 99 -2.15 -16.68 -4.49
CA GLU A 99 -1.28 -17.80 -4.83
C GLU A 99 -0.68 -18.48 -3.60
N LEU A 100 -0.53 -17.75 -2.48
CA LEU A 100 -0.01 -18.25 -1.21
C LEU A 100 -1.11 -18.44 -0.16
N GLU A 101 -2.36 -18.09 -0.50
CA GLU A 101 -3.48 -18.09 0.46
C GLU A 101 -3.16 -17.23 1.69
N ARG A 102 -2.51 -16.06 1.48
CA ARG A 102 -2.04 -15.17 2.54
C ARG A 102 -2.62 -13.76 2.42
N GLN A 103 -2.87 -13.18 3.59
CA GLN A 103 -3.18 -11.75 3.72
C GLN A 103 -2.33 -11.15 4.84
N ILE A 104 -1.88 -9.91 4.65
CA ILE A 104 -1.27 -9.11 5.70
C ILE A 104 -2.09 -7.83 5.83
N ARG A 105 -2.50 -7.50 7.04
CA ARG A 105 -3.18 -6.25 7.37
C ARG A 105 -2.35 -5.46 8.37
N ILE A 106 -2.12 -4.19 8.10
CA ILE A 106 -1.26 -3.32 8.90
C ILE A 106 -2.02 -2.02 9.17
N GLU A 107 -2.18 -1.67 10.44
CA GLU A 107 -2.85 -0.45 10.85
C GLU A 107 -1.87 0.50 11.55
N GLY A 108 -2.09 1.80 11.38
CA GLY A 108 -1.24 2.80 11.98
C GLY A 108 -1.59 4.21 11.60
N ILE A 109 -0.65 5.10 11.86
CA ILE A 109 -0.78 6.53 11.58
C ILE A 109 0.12 6.88 10.41
N THR A 110 -0.41 7.60 9.43
CA THR A 110 0.37 8.07 8.29
C THR A 110 1.01 9.44 8.56
N GLN A 111 2.21 9.61 8.04
CA GLN A 111 2.92 10.88 7.97
C GLN A 111 3.43 11.12 6.55
N LYS A 112 3.69 12.37 6.19
CA LYS A 112 4.31 12.67 4.90
C LYS A 112 5.77 12.24 4.92
N VAL A 113 6.20 11.63 3.82
CA VAL A 113 7.64 11.40 3.55
C VAL A 113 8.32 12.76 3.38
N ASP A 114 9.52 12.90 3.88
CA ASP A 114 10.28 14.15 3.75
C ASP A 114 10.52 14.52 2.27
N SER A 115 10.67 15.84 2.01
CA SER A 115 10.73 16.35 0.65
C SER A 115 11.97 15.89 -0.11
N ALA A 116 13.11 15.70 0.57
CA ALA A 116 14.36 15.27 -0.06
C ALA A 116 14.25 13.81 -0.52
N THR A 117 13.74 12.93 0.32
CA THR A 117 13.45 11.53 -0.03
C THR A 117 12.46 11.45 -1.19
N ALA A 118 11.39 12.25 -1.15
CA ALA A 118 10.41 12.28 -2.25
C ALA A 118 11.01 12.80 -3.56
N GLU A 119 11.95 13.76 -3.51
CA GLU A 119 12.68 14.29 -4.68
C GLU A 119 13.56 13.20 -5.30
N ILE A 120 14.35 12.52 -4.48
CA ILE A 120 15.22 11.42 -4.94
C ILE A 120 14.39 10.32 -5.60
N TYR A 121 13.29 9.90 -4.96
CA TYR A 121 12.42 8.89 -5.55
C TYR A 121 11.79 9.38 -6.86
N PHE A 122 11.33 10.64 -6.94
CA PHE A 122 10.74 11.20 -8.16
C PHE A 122 11.71 11.15 -9.34
N LYS A 123 12.96 11.54 -9.13
CA LYS A 123 14.03 11.53 -10.17
C LYS A 123 14.29 10.13 -10.73
N ASN A 124 14.18 9.11 -9.88
CA ASN A 124 14.39 7.71 -10.27
C ASN A 124 13.18 7.06 -10.97
N ARG A 125 12.05 7.77 -11.11
CA ARG A 125 10.88 7.24 -11.84
C ARG A 125 11.11 7.27 -13.34
N PRO A 126 10.50 6.33 -14.10
CA PRO A 126 10.47 6.42 -15.56
C PRO A 126 9.96 7.80 -16.01
N ARG A 127 10.59 8.37 -17.05
CA ARG A 127 10.27 9.71 -17.57
C ARG A 127 8.78 9.92 -17.82
N ALA A 128 8.12 8.95 -18.47
CA ALA A 128 6.67 9.03 -18.69
C ALA A 128 5.86 9.11 -17.39
N SER A 129 6.33 8.46 -16.30
CA SER A 129 5.69 8.54 -15.00
C SER A 129 5.95 9.87 -14.29
N GLN A 130 7.07 10.53 -14.57
CA GLN A 130 7.36 11.89 -14.09
C GLN A 130 6.43 12.89 -14.77
N LEU A 131 6.28 12.83 -16.10
CA LEU A 131 5.32 13.64 -16.86
C LEU A 131 3.88 13.41 -16.40
N GLY A 132 3.46 12.15 -16.23
CA GLY A 132 2.13 11.81 -15.75
C GLY A 132 1.77 12.42 -14.39
N ALA A 133 2.77 12.68 -13.53
CA ALA A 133 2.54 13.34 -12.24
C ALA A 133 2.20 14.84 -12.40
N TRP A 134 2.60 15.48 -13.49
CA TRP A 134 2.24 16.84 -13.85
C TRP A 134 0.90 16.90 -14.59
N VAL A 135 0.63 15.93 -15.45
CA VAL A 135 -0.59 15.85 -16.27
C VAL A 135 -1.84 15.71 -15.43
N SER A 136 -1.79 14.87 -14.40
CA SER A 136 -2.98 14.42 -13.68
C SER A 136 -3.25 15.26 -12.43
N GLU A 137 -4.36 16.00 -12.44
CA GLU A 137 -5.01 16.45 -11.22
C GLU A 137 -5.78 15.27 -10.61
N GLN A 138 -5.05 14.36 -9.95
CA GLN A 138 -5.60 13.10 -9.48
C GLN A 138 -6.87 13.25 -8.65
N SER A 139 -7.91 12.51 -9.00
CA SER A 139 -9.28 12.53 -8.45
C SER A 139 -10.18 13.69 -8.93
N ALA A 140 -9.68 14.64 -9.69
CA ALA A 140 -10.51 15.64 -10.31
C ALA A 140 -11.38 15.04 -11.42
N ARG A 141 -12.55 15.65 -11.64
CA ARG A 141 -13.38 15.33 -12.80
C ARG A 141 -12.80 15.98 -14.05
N ILE A 142 -12.71 15.22 -15.13
CA ILE A 142 -12.24 15.67 -16.43
C ILE A 142 -13.32 15.42 -17.48
N GLU A 143 -13.38 16.26 -18.50
CA GLU A 143 -14.38 16.14 -19.58
C GLU A 143 -14.09 14.94 -20.49
N SER A 144 -12.81 14.68 -20.76
CA SER A 144 -12.41 13.56 -21.61
C SER A 144 -10.97 13.12 -21.35
N ARG A 145 -10.65 11.88 -21.76
CA ARG A 145 -9.28 11.37 -21.76
C ARG A 145 -8.35 12.18 -22.68
N TYR A 146 -8.90 12.77 -23.74
CA TYR A 146 -8.14 13.56 -24.71
C TYR A 146 -7.37 14.72 -24.06
N ILE A 147 -7.94 15.36 -23.02
CA ILE A 147 -7.27 16.42 -22.25
C ILE A 147 -5.96 15.93 -21.66
N LEU A 148 -5.95 14.72 -21.07
CA LEU A 148 -4.74 14.14 -20.48
C LEU A 148 -3.69 13.87 -21.58
N GLU A 149 -4.10 13.38 -22.74
CA GLU A 149 -3.22 13.06 -23.86
C GLU A 149 -2.60 14.31 -24.47
N LEU A 150 -3.39 15.38 -24.59
CA LEU A 150 -2.92 16.68 -25.07
C LEU A 150 -1.90 17.29 -24.10
N THR A 151 -2.27 17.39 -22.82
CA THR A 151 -1.39 17.93 -21.78
C THR A 151 -0.09 17.11 -21.65
N PHE A 152 -0.16 15.80 -21.83
CA PHE A 152 1.04 14.95 -21.82
C PHE A 152 1.99 15.33 -22.94
N LYS A 153 1.50 15.48 -24.18
CA LYS A 153 2.30 15.90 -25.35
C LYS A 153 2.94 17.29 -25.18
N GLU A 154 2.15 18.24 -24.64
CA GLU A 154 2.66 19.59 -24.37
C GLU A 154 3.82 19.57 -23.35
N LEU A 155 3.65 18.81 -22.26
CA LEU A 155 4.68 18.69 -21.25
C LEU A 155 5.90 17.88 -21.74
N GLU A 156 5.69 16.86 -22.57
CA GLU A 156 6.77 16.11 -23.19
C GLU A 156 7.64 17.01 -24.07
N ALA A 157 7.03 17.84 -24.92
CA ALA A 157 7.73 18.84 -25.73
C ALA A 157 8.41 19.92 -24.89
N LYS A 158 7.73 20.42 -23.84
CA LYS A 158 8.27 21.44 -22.93
C LYS A 158 9.55 20.97 -22.24
N TYR A 159 9.61 19.72 -21.81
CA TYR A 159 10.73 19.15 -21.07
C TYR A 159 11.69 18.35 -21.96
N GLU A 160 11.58 18.40 -23.29
CA GLU A 160 12.48 17.69 -24.20
C GLU A 160 13.94 18.04 -23.90
N GLY A 161 14.77 17.02 -23.69
CA GLY A 161 16.19 17.19 -23.34
C GLY A 161 16.48 17.77 -21.95
N GLN A 162 15.45 18.03 -21.12
CA GLN A 162 15.58 18.63 -19.81
C GLN A 162 15.17 17.67 -18.68
N GLU A 163 15.64 17.92 -17.47
CA GLU A 163 15.10 17.27 -16.26
C GLU A 163 13.67 17.73 -16.00
N ILE A 164 12.83 16.78 -15.55
CA ILE A 164 11.46 17.08 -15.14
C ILE A 164 11.46 17.31 -13.61
N PRO A 165 11.18 18.53 -13.14
CA PRO A 165 11.12 18.80 -11.72
C PRO A 165 9.95 18.07 -11.06
N LYS A 166 10.10 17.72 -9.78
CA LYS A 166 9.00 17.14 -9.00
C LYS A 166 7.88 18.16 -8.81
N PRO A 167 6.61 17.82 -9.13
CA PRO A 167 5.49 18.73 -8.85
C PRO A 167 5.38 19.00 -7.34
N PRO A 168 5.02 20.23 -6.92
CA PRO A 168 4.87 20.58 -5.51
C PRO A 168 3.74 19.80 -4.82
N HIS A 169 2.76 19.36 -5.59
CA HIS A 169 1.62 18.55 -5.13
C HIS A 169 1.87 17.04 -5.18
N TRP A 170 3.11 16.59 -5.42
CA TRP A 170 3.46 15.18 -5.48
C TRP A 170 4.46 14.80 -4.39
N GLY A 171 4.23 13.65 -3.74
CA GLY A 171 5.12 13.14 -2.71
C GLY A 171 4.62 11.82 -2.13
N GLY A 172 5.14 11.45 -0.96
CA GLY A 172 4.85 10.17 -0.31
C GLY A 172 4.13 10.32 1.02
N PHE A 173 3.43 9.25 1.39
CA PHE A 173 3.01 8.97 2.75
C PHE A 173 3.73 7.70 3.24
N GLU A 174 4.05 7.70 4.52
CA GLU A 174 4.58 6.55 5.26
C GLU A 174 3.61 6.21 6.37
N LEU A 175 3.11 4.97 6.41
CA LEU A 175 2.31 4.45 7.49
C LEU A 175 3.25 3.91 8.57
N ILE A 176 3.20 4.51 9.77
CA ILE A 176 3.91 4.03 10.96
C ILE A 176 2.98 3.06 11.68
N PRO A 177 3.31 1.77 11.72
CA PRO A 177 2.40 0.75 12.23
C PRO A 177 2.32 0.72 13.75
N SER A 178 1.12 0.42 14.24
CA SER A 178 0.85 0.05 15.64
C SER A 178 0.26 -1.36 15.77
N TYR A 179 -0.14 -1.96 14.63
CA TYR A 179 -0.75 -3.27 14.58
C TYR A 179 -0.41 -3.99 13.28
N PHE A 180 -0.17 -5.30 13.36
CA PHE A 180 -0.09 -6.22 12.22
C PHE A 180 -1.00 -7.42 12.45
N GLU A 181 -1.59 -7.93 11.37
CA GLU A 181 -2.23 -9.23 11.31
C GLU A 181 -1.69 -9.98 10.11
N PHE A 182 -1.15 -11.16 10.36
CA PHE A 182 -0.76 -12.15 9.36
C PHE A 182 -1.83 -13.23 9.33
N TRP A 183 -2.46 -13.40 8.18
CA TRP A 183 -3.52 -14.38 7.97
C TRP A 183 -3.03 -15.44 6.96
N GLN A 184 -3.18 -16.72 7.31
CA GLN A 184 -2.89 -17.85 6.45
C GLN A 184 -4.15 -18.69 6.26
N GLY A 185 -4.49 -18.96 4.99
CA GLY A 185 -5.61 -19.83 4.64
C GLY A 185 -5.41 -21.26 5.15
N ARG A 186 -6.46 -21.85 5.75
CA ARG A 186 -6.51 -23.22 6.23
C ARG A 186 -7.82 -23.88 5.81
N THR A 187 -7.83 -25.23 5.84
CA THR A 187 -9.02 -26.03 5.58
C THR A 187 -10.14 -25.69 6.55
N SER A 188 -11.37 -26.03 6.16
CA SER A 188 -12.57 -25.85 7.00
C SER A 188 -12.82 -24.44 7.51
N ARG A 189 -12.18 -23.42 6.87
CA ARG A 189 -12.21 -22.01 7.28
C ARG A 189 -11.60 -21.73 8.66
N LEU A 190 -10.85 -22.66 9.24
CA LEU A 190 -10.14 -22.48 10.51
C LEU A 190 -8.77 -21.84 10.25
N HIS A 191 -8.82 -20.63 9.71
CA HIS A 191 -7.65 -19.87 9.26
C HIS A 191 -6.75 -19.46 10.43
N ASP A 192 -5.45 -19.47 10.22
CA ASP A 192 -4.51 -18.95 11.20
C ASP A 192 -4.44 -17.43 11.12
N ARG A 193 -4.56 -16.75 12.26
CA ARG A 193 -4.49 -15.29 12.38
C ARG A 193 -3.55 -14.93 13.52
N VAL A 194 -2.30 -14.59 13.20
CA VAL A 194 -1.30 -14.13 14.16
C VAL A 194 -1.22 -12.61 14.11
N ILE A 195 -1.33 -11.98 15.27
CA ILE A 195 -1.32 -10.53 15.41
C ILE A 195 -0.10 -10.06 16.20
N TYR A 196 0.25 -8.80 15.97
CA TYR A 196 1.23 -8.06 16.73
C TYR A 196 0.63 -6.72 17.12
N ASP A 197 0.55 -6.48 18.42
CA ASP A 197 0.13 -5.22 19.01
C ASP A 197 1.35 -4.47 19.54
N LEU A 198 1.52 -3.21 19.15
CA LEU A 198 2.56 -2.35 19.70
C LEU A 198 2.12 -1.85 21.08
N THR A 199 2.87 -2.17 22.12
CA THR A 199 2.62 -1.67 23.48
C THR A 199 3.12 -0.24 23.65
N ASP A 200 2.66 0.46 24.69
CA ASP A 200 3.14 1.80 25.05
C ASP A 200 4.67 1.85 25.32
N GLY A 201 5.26 0.72 25.67
CA GLY A 201 6.72 0.57 25.83
C GLY A 201 7.50 0.31 24.54
N GLY A 202 6.85 0.36 23.39
CA GLY A 202 7.50 0.13 22.08
C GLY A 202 7.84 -1.35 21.80
N ILE A 203 7.25 -2.29 22.51
CA ILE A 203 7.47 -3.73 22.37
C ILE A 203 6.29 -4.36 21.63
N TRP A 204 6.56 -5.21 20.63
CA TRP A 204 5.55 -5.97 19.93
C TRP A 204 5.11 -7.19 20.75
N LYS A 205 3.82 -7.27 21.02
CA LYS A 205 3.18 -8.41 21.69
C LYS A 205 2.49 -9.29 20.64
N ILE A 206 2.89 -10.55 20.58
CA ILE A 206 2.29 -11.53 19.68
C ILE A 206 1.04 -12.13 20.33
N GLY A 207 0.00 -12.30 19.51
CA GLY A 207 -1.25 -12.94 19.90
C GLY A 207 -1.87 -13.70 18.73
N ARG A 208 -3.00 -14.35 18.99
CA ARG A 208 -3.79 -15.07 17.99
C ARG A 208 -5.24 -14.61 18.04
N LEU A 209 -5.87 -14.47 16.87
CA LEU A 209 -7.32 -14.28 16.76
C LEU A 209 -8.00 -15.57 16.27
N ALA A 210 -9.23 -15.74 16.66
CA ALA A 210 -10.11 -16.73 16.05
C ALA A 210 -10.38 -16.36 14.57
N PRO A 211 -10.55 -17.36 13.67
CA PRO A 211 -10.84 -17.14 12.27
C PRO A 211 -12.16 -16.45 12.01
#